data_7dc484617ff3949ba56364794d8195b2
#
_entry.id   7dc484617ff3949ba56364794d8195b2
#
_cell.length_a   1.000
_cell.length_b   1.000
_cell.length_c   1.000
_cell.angle_alpha   90.00
_cell.angle_beta   90.00
_cell.angle_gamma   90.00
#
_symmetry.space_group_name_H-M   'P 1'
#
loop_
_entity.id
_entity.type
_entity.pdbx_description
1 polymer ?
#
loop_
_entity_poly.entity_id
_entity_poly.type
_entity_poly.pdbx_seq_one_letter_code
_entity_poly.pdbx_strand_id
1 'polypeptide(L)'
;MMTTYKLEFRHRPSVSESIEERHKDFLRAIGDLGVPWNLNDAFDVPPIGSELVTSVSLDKLLPVGVKGRISYALRDQKYLQDDAQFDDTLFIEFKDSKVDYLYLLKIVFPVYIKAFGSYRSALHDWNVTRSDWPLVLEACDATKKDVNGRDGVFRINAANYFDKELCFRAFGKGSRELVDLLNGYVEEVCEFEEGVLIVIS
;
A
#
# COMPACT_ATOMS: atom_id res chain seq x y z
N MET A 1 -15.03 17.00 12.92
CA MET A 1 -13.66 17.10 12.34
C MET A 1 -13.70 16.30 11.03
N MET A 2 -13.24 16.82 9.89
CA MET A 2 -13.23 16.03 8.66
C MET A 2 -12.12 14.98 8.74
N THR A 3 -12.46 13.73 8.52
CA THR A 3 -11.49 12.63 8.50
C THR A 3 -10.64 12.69 7.25
N THR A 4 -9.34 12.50 7.42
CA THR A 4 -8.40 12.34 6.31
C THR A 4 -8.08 10.85 6.19
N TYR A 5 -8.35 10.31 5.02
CA TYR A 5 -8.06 8.93 4.67
C TYR A 5 -6.78 8.83 3.86
N LYS A 6 -6.11 7.71 3.99
CA LYS A 6 -4.92 7.38 3.20
C LYS A 6 -5.05 5.96 2.64
N LEU A 7 -4.93 5.84 1.32
CA LEU A 7 -4.60 4.60 0.65
C LEU A 7 -3.09 4.45 0.65
N GLU A 8 -2.60 3.30 1.04
CA GLU A 8 -1.19 2.97 1.02
C GLU A 8 -0.98 1.60 0.38
N PHE A 9 0.01 1.53 -0.50
CA PHE A 9 0.46 0.32 -1.17
C PHE A 9 1.95 0.20 -0.97
N ARG A 10 2.42 -0.99 -0.57
CA ARG A 10 3.83 -1.28 -0.31
C ARG A 10 4.28 -2.48 -1.12
N HIS A 11 5.42 -2.36 -1.76
CA HIS A 11 6.07 -3.41 -2.52
C HIS A 11 7.47 -3.64 -1.99
N ARG A 12 7.88 -4.93 -1.89
CA ARG A 12 9.26 -5.31 -1.56
C ARG A 12 10.12 -5.22 -2.82
N PRO A 13 10.99 -4.23 -2.95
CA PRO A 13 11.84 -4.11 -4.11
C PRO A 13 12.95 -5.16 -4.13
N SER A 14 13.44 -5.50 -5.33
CA SER A 14 14.63 -6.30 -5.49
C SER A 14 15.70 -5.57 -6.31
N VAL A 15 16.97 -5.97 -6.16
CA VAL A 15 18.09 -5.38 -6.91
C VAL A 15 17.99 -5.65 -8.42
N SER A 16 17.26 -6.67 -8.82
CA SER A 16 17.06 -7.03 -10.24
C SER A 16 15.96 -6.24 -10.92
N GLU A 17 15.14 -5.49 -10.18
CA GLU A 17 14.04 -4.70 -10.74
C GLU A 17 14.51 -3.33 -11.19
N SER A 18 14.21 -2.96 -12.42
CA SER A 18 14.33 -1.59 -12.91
C SER A 18 13.19 -0.73 -12.38
N ILE A 19 13.54 0.40 -11.74
CA ILE A 19 12.53 1.36 -11.26
C ILE A 19 11.72 1.91 -12.43
N GLU A 20 12.37 2.24 -13.55
CA GLU A 20 11.70 2.81 -14.72
C GLU A 20 10.72 1.81 -15.37
N GLU A 21 11.13 0.54 -15.53
CA GLU A 21 10.28 -0.50 -16.09
C GLU A 21 9.08 -0.75 -15.19
N ARG A 22 9.34 -0.89 -13.89
CA ARG A 22 8.29 -1.07 -12.88
C ARG A 22 7.28 0.07 -12.89
N HIS A 23 7.74 1.32 -12.97
CA HIS A 23 6.86 2.49 -13.07
C HIS A 23 6.00 2.45 -14.34
N LYS A 24 6.58 2.15 -15.49
CA LYS A 24 5.87 2.03 -16.77
C LYS A 24 4.85 0.89 -16.74
N ASP A 25 5.21 -0.25 -16.16
CA ASP A 25 4.31 -1.40 -16.06
C ASP A 25 3.13 -1.12 -15.13
N PHE A 26 3.38 -0.45 -14.00
CA PHE A 26 2.31 0.03 -13.12
C PHE A 26 1.34 0.95 -13.86
N LEU A 27 1.82 1.98 -14.53
CA LEU A 27 0.97 2.92 -15.27
C LEU A 27 0.19 2.23 -16.39
N ARG A 28 0.82 1.29 -17.11
CA ARG A 28 0.15 0.50 -18.15
C ARG A 28 -0.98 -0.36 -17.55
N ALA A 29 -0.73 -1.00 -16.40
CA ALA A 29 -1.69 -1.88 -15.75
C ALA A 29 -2.93 -1.16 -15.21
N ILE A 30 -2.82 0.14 -14.87
CA ILE A 30 -3.95 0.95 -14.41
C ILE A 30 -4.60 1.77 -15.52
N GLY A 31 -4.09 1.70 -16.76
CA GLY A 31 -4.53 2.55 -17.88
C GLY A 31 -6.01 2.44 -18.23
N ASP A 32 -6.63 1.29 -17.97
CA ASP A 32 -8.06 1.06 -18.23
C ASP A 32 -8.99 1.61 -17.15
N LEU A 33 -8.44 2.12 -16.03
CA LEU A 33 -9.24 2.80 -15.01
C LEU A 33 -9.76 4.14 -15.54
N GLY A 34 -10.92 4.56 -15.03
CA GLY A 34 -11.44 5.90 -15.31
C GLY A 34 -10.56 7.00 -14.70
N VAL A 35 -10.58 8.18 -15.33
CA VAL A 35 -9.94 9.39 -14.78
C VAL A 35 -10.52 9.69 -13.40
N PRO A 36 -9.70 10.06 -12.42
CA PRO A 36 -8.25 10.34 -12.46
C PRO A 36 -7.38 9.13 -12.11
N TRP A 37 -7.97 7.96 -11.89
CA TRP A 37 -7.29 6.80 -11.31
C TRP A 37 -6.37 6.07 -12.28
N ASN A 38 -6.50 6.31 -13.59
CA ASN A 38 -5.58 5.80 -14.60
C ASN A 38 -4.23 6.54 -14.63
N LEU A 39 -4.11 7.65 -13.89
CA LEU A 39 -2.91 8.49 -13.81
C LEU A 39 -2.32 8.83 -15.20
N ASN A 40 -3.20 9.06 -16.20
CA ASN A 40 -2.77 9.50 -17.52
C ASN A 40 -1.90 10.75 -17.37
N ASP A 41 -0.84 10.84 -18.16
CA ASP A 41 0.20 11.87 -18.08
C ASP A 41 1.10 11.77 -16.82
N ALA A 42 1.15 10.61 -16.17
CA ALA A 42 2.16 10.38 -15.15
C ALA A 42 3.57 10.54 -15.73
N PHE A 43 4.40 11.25 -15.00
CA PHE A 43 5.71 11.66 -15.43
C PHE A 43 6.71 10.49 -15.41
N ASP A 44 7.75 10.62 -16.19
CA ASP A 44 8.92 9.76 -16.07
C ASP A 44 9.48 9.81 -14.64
N VAL A 45 10.03 8.70 -14.20
CA VAL A 45 10.72 8.64 -12.90
C VAL A 45 11.94 9.54 -12.95
N PRO A 46 12.10 10.49 -12.03
CA PRO A 46 13.30 11.28 -11.96
C PRO A 46 14.54 10.39 -11.77
N PRO A 47 15.68 10.73 -12.35
CA PRO A 47 16.91 9.98 -12.11
C PRO A 47 17.26 9.99 -10.62
N ILE A 48 17.73 8.87 -10.11
CA ILE A 48 18.25 8.77 -8.75
C ILE A 48 19.57 9.55 -8.70
N GLY A 49 19.60 10.59 -7.86
CA GLY A 49 20.78 11.36 -7.57
C GLY A 49 21.60 10.77 -6.42
N SER A 50 21.96 11.60 -5.44
CA SER A 50 22.61 11.15 -4.19
C SER A 50 21.66 10.60 -3.13
N GLU A 51 20.37 10.59 -3.39
CA GLU A 51 19.33 10.18 -2.45
C GLU A 51 19.03 8.68 -2.56
N LEU A 52 18.59 8.09 -1.46
CA LEU A 52 18.22 6.67 -1.38
C LEU A 52 16.85 6.35 -1.94
N VAL A 53 16.07 7.38 -2.30
CA VAL A 53 14.70 7.27 -2.79
C VAL A 53 14.49 8.25 -3.93
N THR A 54 13.84 7.80 -5.01
CA THR A 54 13.28 8.68 -6.03
C THR A 54 11.76 8.73 -5.91
N SER A 55 11.14 9.87 -6.22
CA SER A 55 9.69 10.04 -6.04
C SER A 55 9.04 10.77 -7.20
N VAL A 56 7.81 10.33 -7.51
CA VAL A 56 6.90 10.97 -8.48
C VAL A 56 5.70 11.52 -7.73
N SER A 57 5.50 12.85 -7.79
CA SER A 57 4.28 13.47 -7.23
C SER A 57 3.11 13.29 -8.19
N LEU A 58 1.95 12.90 -7.64
CA LEU A 58 0.70 12.72 -8.38
C LEU A 58 -0.28 13.89 -8.19
N ASP A 59 0.09 14.89 -7.40
CA ASP A 59 -0.83 15.99 -6.97
C ASP A 59 -1.46 16.74 -8.14
N LYS A 60 -0.77 16.83 -9.29
CA LYS A 60 -1.29 17.49 -10.49
C LYS A 60 -2.23 16.64 -11.33
N LEU A 61 -2.22 15.33 -11.12
CA LEU A 61 -3.02 14.34 -11.85
C LEU A 61 -4.31 14.01 -11.11
N LEU A 62 -4.32 14.23 -9.81
CA LEU A 62 -5.43 13.91 -8.92
C LEU A 62 -6.37 15.13 -8.72
N PRO A 63 -7.63 14.92 -8.35
CA PRO A 63 -8.57 16.00 -8.08
C PRO A 63 -8.08 16.95 -6.99
N VAL A 64 -8.54 18.19 -7.05
CA VAL A 64 -8.22 19.21 -6.02
C VAL A 64 -8.59 18.71 -4.63
N GLY A 65 -7.59 18.68 -3.73
CA GLY A 65 -7.73 18.21 -2.36
C GLY A 65 -7.44 16.70 -2.18
N VAL A 66 -7.05 16.04 -3.25
CA VAL A 66 -6.45 14.69 -3.21
C VAL A 66 -4.96 14.85 -3.51
N LYS A 67 -4.12 14.18 -2.72
CA LYS A 67 -2.66 14.18 -2.90
C LYS A 67 -2.16 12.78 -3.11
N GLY A 68 -1.07 12.62 -3.82
CA GLY A 68 -0.47 11.31 -4.02
C GLY A 68 1.00 11.36 -4.36
N ARG A 69 1.68 10.27 -4.07
CA ARG A 69 3.10 10.09 -4.37
C ARG A 69 3.42 8.62 -4.58
N ILE A 70 4.26 8.36 -5.56
CA ILE A 70 4.96 7.09 -5.68
C ILE A 70 6.40 7.34 -5.27
N SER A 71 6.98 6.45 -4.46
CA SER A 71 8.38 6.51 -4.04
C SER A 71 9.03 5.16 -4.27
N TYR A 72 10.21 5.16 -4.82
CA TYR A 72 10.99 3.98 -5.15
C TYR A 72 12.30 4.01 -4.39
N ALA A 73 12.61 2.93 -3.68
CA ALA A 73 13.90 2.76 -3.00
C ALA A 73 15.02 2.51 -4.01
N LEU A 74 16.25 2.88 -3.65
CA LEU A 74 17.44 2.62 -4.46
C LEU A 74 17.66 1.11 -4.63
N ARG A 75 17.87 0.68 -5.88
CA ARG A 75 18.11 -0.73 -6.26
C ARG A 75 19.57 -1.12 -6.08
N ASP A 76 20.08 -0.98 -4.88
CA ASP A 76 21.43 -1.40 -4.51
C ASP A 76 21.35 -2.30 -3.28
N GLN A 77 21.95 -3.50 -3.36
CA GLN A 77 21.93 -4.49 -2.29
C GLN A 77 22.39 -3.94 -0.94
N LYS A 78 23.28 -2.96 -0.95
CA LYS A 78 23.75 -2.27 0.25
C LYS A 78 22.61 -1.54 1.01
N TYR A 79 21.59 -1.12 0.29
CA TYR A 79 20.49 -0.32 0.83
C TYR A 79 19.14 -1.06 0.88
N LEU A 80 19.03 -2.20 0.17
CA LEU A 80 17.83 -3.05 0.26
C LEU A 80 18.02 -4.07 1.37
N GLN A 81 17.28 -3.91 2.43
CA GLN A 81 17.23 -4.82 3.58
C GLN A 81 15.81 -5.36 3.74
N ASP A 82 15.63 -6.40 4.53
CA ASP A 82 14.30 -6.93 4.87
C ASP A 82 13.61 -6.04 5.93
N ASP A 83 13.37 -4.80 5.57
CA ASP A 83 12.80 -3.76 6.42
C ASP A 83 11.88 -2.86 5.57
N ALA A 84 10.70 -2.54 6.09
CA ALA A 84 9.68 -1.76 5.38
C ALA A 84 10.09 -0.31 5.06
N GLN A 85 11.13 0.23 5.69
CA GLN A 85 11.67 1.55 5.34
C GLN A 85 12.27 1.59 3.92
N PHE A 86 12.64 0.42 3.36
CA PHE A 86 13.16 0.27 2.01
C PHE A 86 12.11 -0.17 0.99
N ASP A 87 10.83 -0.15 1.35
CA ASP A 87 9.75 -0.47 0.42
C ASP A 87 9.60 0.58 -0.67
N ASP A 88 9.21 0.13 -1.87
CA ASP A 88 8.50 1.03 -2.77
C ASP A 88 7.13 1.32 -2.21
N THR A 89 6.71 2.56 -2.27
CA THR A 89 5.43 2.99 -1.72
C THR A 89 4.63 3.82 -2.71
N LEU A 90 3.33 3.57 -2.75
CA LEU A 90 2.35 4.47 -3.37
C LEU A 90 1.36 4.85 -2.30
N PHE A 91 1.11 6.15 -2.14
CA PHE A 91 0.03 6.60 -1.29
C PHE A 91 -0.85 7.65 -1.97
N ILE A 92 -2.13 7.65 -1.59
CA ILE A 92 -3.11 8.67 -1.97
C ILE A 92 -3.84 9.11 -0.72
N GLU A 93 -3.79 10.42 -0.44
CA GLU A 93 -4.42 11.04 0.72
C GLU A 93 -5.62 11.88 0.27
N PHE A 94 -6.76 11.71 0.91
CA PHE A 94 -8.00 12.39 0.55
C PHE A 94 -8.94 12.56 1.75
N LYS A 95 -9.95 13.41 1.58
CA LYS A 95 -11.12 13.50 2.45
C LYS A 95 -12.27 12.72 1.81
N ASP A 96 -13.12 12.12 2.62
CA ASP A 96 -14.29 11.34 2.19
C ASP A 96 -15.14 12.03 1.12
N SER A 97 -15.39 13.32 1.28
CA SER A 97 -16.17 14.12 0.33
C SER A 97 -15.52 14.37 -1.04
N LYS A 98 -14.29 13.88 -1.28
CA LYS A 98 -13.50 14.16 -2.48
C LYS A 98 -13.43 13.02 -3.47
N VAL A 99 -13.85 11.83 -3.07
CA VAL A 99 -13.78 10.62 -3.89
C VAL A 99 -15.06 9.80 -3.74
N ASP A 100 -15.40 9.05 -4.79
CA ASP A 100 -16.39 7.98 -4.67
C ASP A 100 -15.74 6.81 -3.92
N TYR A 101 -16.10 6.67 -2.66
CA TYR A 101 -15.52 5.69 -1.74
C TYR A 101 -15.77 4.26 -2.19
N LEU A 102 -16.98 3.96 -2.69
CA LEU A 102 -17.32 2.61 -3.15
C LEU A 102 -16.54 2.23 -4.41
N TYR A 103 -16.44 3.15 -5.36
CA TYR A 103 -15.64 2.94 -6.57
C TYR A 103 -14.16 2.75 -6.23
N LEU A 104 -13.65 3.58 -5.33
CA LEU A 104 -12.27 3.48 -4.87
C LEU A 104 -12.00 2.13 -4.22
N LEU A 105 -12.89 1.68 -3.34
CA LEU A 105 -12.72 0.44 -2.59
C LEU A 105 -12.88 -0.82 -3.46
N LYS A 106 -13.89 -0.83 -4.34
CA LYS A 106 -14.24 -2.03 -5.12
C LYS A 106 -13.50 -2.16 -6.45
N ILE A 107 -13.04 -1.04 -7.00
CA ILE A 107 -12.41 -1.03 -8.32
C ILE A 107 -10.95 -0.59 -8.25
N VAL A 108 -10.69 0.60 -7.71
CA VAL A 108 -9.33 1.15 -7.71
C VAL A 108 -8.39 0.37 -6.81
N PHE A 109 -8.82 0.06 -5.60
CA PHE A 109 -7.99 -0.60 -4.58
C PHE A 109 -7.46 -1.96 -5.05
N PRO A 110 -8.30 -2.92 -5.51
CA PRO A 110 -7.80 -4.20 -6.00
C PRO A 110 -6.94 -4.08 -7.26
N VAL A 111 -7.31 -3.19 -8.20
CA VAL A 111 -6.49 -2.98 -9.41
C VAL A 111 -5.11 -2.44 -9.03
N TYR A 112 -5.03 -1.50 -8.10
CA TYR A 112 -3.76 -0.94 -7.65
C TYR A 112 -2.92 -1.94 -6.86
N ILE A 113 -3.52 -2.80 -6.04
CA ILE A 113 -2.81 -3.89 -5.35
C ILE A 113 -2.07 -4.74 -6.37
N LYS A 114 -2.79 -5.22 -7.39
CA LYS A 114 -2.23 -6.05 -8.46
C LYS A 114 -1.18 -5.31 -9.28
N ALA A 115 -1.52 -4.12 -9.78
CA ALA A 115 -0.64 -3.32 -10.64
C ALA A 115 0.65 -2.91 -9.93
N PHE A 116 0.57 -2.55 -8.64
CA PHE A 116 1.73 -2.17 -7.84
C PHE A 116 2.49 -3.38 -7.28
N GLY A 117 2.00 -4.61 -7.48
CA GLY A 117 2.60 -5.84 -6.94
C GLY A 117 2.76 -5.75 -5.42
N SER A 118 1.72 -5.30 -4.75
CA SER A 118 1.78 -5.02 -3.32
C SER A 118 1.89 -6.29 -2.49
N TYR A 119 2.72 -6.26 -1.45
CA TYR A 119 2.66 -7.27 -0.39
C TYR A 119 1.74 -6.83 0.75
N ARG A 120 1.54 -5.53 0.89
CA ARG A 120 0.66 -4.92 1.87
C ARG A 120 -0.01 -3.69 1.28
N SER A 121 -1.31 -3.56 1.51
CA SER A 121 -2.06 -2.34 1.19
C SER A 121 -3.13 -2.09 2.24
N ALA A 122 -3.43 -0.83 2.49
CA ALA A 122 -4.46 -0.45 3.44
C ALA A 122 -5.17 0.85 3.04
N LEU A 123 -6.47 0.90 3.35
CA LEU A 123 -7.22 2.14 3.46
C LEU A 123 -7.42 2.45 4.94
N HIS A 124 -6.77 3.48 5.44
CA HIS A 124 -6.79 3.81 6.85
C HIS A 124 -7.14 5.27 7.13
N ASP A 125 -7.74 5.51 8.31
CA ASP A 125 -7.90 6.85 8.88
C ASP A 125 -6.54 7.34 9.38
N TRP A 126 -6.09 8.46 8.82
CA TRP A 126 -4.79 9.03 9.18
C TRP A 126 -4.70 9.46 10.64
N ASN A 127 -5.82 9.89 11.25
CA ASN A 127 -5.83 10.27 12.66
C ASN A 127 -5.62 9.05 13.57
N VAL A 128 -6.27 7.93 13.23
CA VAL A 128 -6.08 6.66 13.95
C VAL A 128 -4.63 6.20 13.83
N THR A 129 -4.08 6.17 12.62
CA THR A 129 -2.68 5.79 12.39
C THR A 129 -1.70 6.64 13.20
N ARG A 130 -1.92 7.96 13.24
CA ARG A 130 -1.08 8.87 14.04
C ARG A 130 -1.19 8.59 15.54
N SER A 131 -2.37 8.26 16.04
CA SER A 131 -2.57 7.93 17.45
C SER A 131 -1.96 6.58 17.83
N ASP A 132 -1.91 5.63 16.90
CA ASP A 132 -1.30 4.32 17.11
C ASP A 132 0.24 4.36 17.06
N TRP A 133 0.81 5.36 16.41
CA TRP A 133 2.25 5.40 16.13
C TRP A 133 3.16 5.20 17.35
N PRO A 134 2.92 5.84 18.52
CA PRO A 134 3.71 5.57 19.71
C PRO A 134 3.67 4.10 20.17
N LEU A 135 2.51 3.46 20.07
CA LEU A 135 2.33 2.06 20.43
C LEU A 135 3.02 1.11 19.44
N VAL A 136 3.02 1.48 18.15
CA VAL A 136 3.78 0.75 17.11
C VAL A 136 5.27 0.79 17.44
N LEU A 137 5.83 1.95 17.75
CA LEU A 137 7.24 2.09 18.11
C LEU A 137 7.59 1.27 19.37
N GLU A 138 6.76 1.34 20.40
CA GLU A 138 6.94 0.55 21.62
C GLU A 138 6.94 -0.96 21.33
N ALA A 139 6.00 -1.42 20.49
CA ALA A 139 5.93 -2.82 20.09
C ALA A 139 7.13 -3.26 19.24
N CYS A 140 7.62 -2.41 18.32
CA CYS A 140 8.85 -2.66 17.57
C CYS A 140 10.06 -2.78 18.51
N ASP A 141 10.18 -1.87 19.47
CA ASP A 141 11.28 -1.91 20.43
C ASP A 141 11.24 -3.14 21.34
N ALA A 142 10.06 -3.54 21.78
CA ALA A 142 9.87 -4.70 22.65
C ALA A 142 10.14 -6.02 21.92
N THR A 143 9.69 -6.13 20.67
CA THR A 143 9.74 -7.39 19.91
C THR A 143 10.96 -7.51 18.99
N LYS A 144 11.63 -6.39 18.69
CA LYS A 144 12.66 -6.25 17.66
C LYS A 144 12.19 -6.67 16.27
N LYS A 145 10.90 -6.51 15.99
CA LYS A 145 10.25 -6.81 14.72
C LYS A 145 9.57 -5.57 14.18
N ASP A 146 9.47 -5.47 12.86
CA ASP A 146 8.66 -4.46 12.19
C ASP A 146 7.17 -4.85 12.25
N VAL A 147 6.56 -4.62 13.40
CA VAL A 147 5.17 -5.05 13.70
C VAL A 147 4.11 -4.34 12.86
N ASN A 148 4.48 -3.30 12.12
CA ASN A 148 3.56 -2.60 11.20
C ASN A 148 4.12 -2.49 9.77
N GLY A 149 5.02 -3.35 9.39
CA GLY A 149 5.65 -3.43 8.08
C GLY A 149 5.72 -4.84 7.55
N ARG A 150 6.94 -5.38 7.40
CA ARG A 150 7.16 -6.69 6.77
C ARG A 150 6.95 -7.87 7.72
N ASP A 151 7.00 -7.66 9.05
CA ASP A 151 6.89 -8.75 10.04
C ASP A 151 5.53 -8.84 10.69
N GLY A 152 4.68 -7.82 10.56
CA GLY A 152 3.44 -7.81 11.31
C GLY A 152 2.39 -6.83 10.80
N VAL A 153 1.22 -6.96 11.39
CA VAL A 153 0.05 -6.11 11.15
C VAL A 153 -0.41 -5.60 12.52
N PHE A 154 -0.12 -4.34 12.81
CA PHE A 154 -0.50 -3.74 14.08
C PHE A 154 -2.01 -3.50 14.20
N ARG A 155 -2.65 -3.11 13.09
CA ARG A 155 -4.08 -2.83 13.01
C ARG A 155 -4.68 -3.33 11.70
N ILE A 156 -5.88 -3.87 11.79
CA ILE A 156 -6.73 -4.09 10.63
C ILE A 156 -7.54 -2.80 10.39
N ASN A 157 -7.42 -2.23 9.21
CA ASN A 157 -8.03 -0.97 8.79
C ASN A 157 -9.35 -1.20 8.05
N ALA A 158 -9.99 -0.15 7.53
CA ALA A 158 -11.24 -0.25 6.79
C ALA A 158 -11.14 -1.19 5.58
N ALA A 159 -10.03 -1.14 4.84
CA ALA A 159 -9.69 -2.16 3.85
C ALA A 159 -8.20 -2.51 3.96
N ASN A 160 -7.88 -3.77 3.70
CA ASN A 160 -6.52 -4.30 3.82
C ASN A 160 -6.26 -5.35 2.75
N TYR A 161 -5.01 -5.42 2.34
CA TYR A 161 -4.48 -6.53 1.60
C TYR A 161 -3.16 -6.97 2.22
N PHE A 162 -2.97 -8.28 2.36
CA PHE A 162 -1.75 -8.90 2.84
C PHE A 162 -1.40 -10.06 1.92
N ASP A 163 -0.18 -10.09 1.42
CA ASP A 163 0.29 -11.22 0.63
C ASP A 163 0.48 -12.46 1.49
N LYS A 164 0.72 -13.59 0.84
CA LYS A 164 0.93 -14.88 1.48
C LYS A 164 2.04 -14.85 2.55
N GLU A 165 3.14 -14.15 2.26
CA GLU A 165 4.27 -14.08 3.19
C GLU A 165 3.93 -13.27 4.43
N LEU A 166 3.29 -12.11 4.27
CA LEU A 166 2.86 -11.30 5.40
C LEU A 166 1.76 -12.00 6.21
N CYS A 167 0.83 -12.69 5.57
CA CYS A 167 -0.16 -13.53 6.27
C CYS A 167 0.52 -14.52 7.22
N PHE A 168 1.56 -15.21 6.73
CA PHE A 168 2.29 -16.18 7.55
C PHE A 168 3.11 -15.50 8.65
N ARG A 169 3.85 -14.41 8.34
CA ARG A 169 4.68 -13.69 9.32
C ARG A 169 3.84 -13.06 10.44
N ALA A 170 2.72 -12.43 10.08
CA ALA A 170 1.89 -11.68 11.03
C ALA A 170 0.93 -12.56 11.83
N PHE A 171 0.34 -13.58 11.21
CA PHE A 171 -0.75 -14.35 11.79
C PHE A 171 -0.42 -15.85 11.98
N GLY A 172 0.69 -16.34 11.43
CA GLY A 172 1.03 -17.76 11.44
C GLY A 172 0.07 -18.60 10.60
N LYS A 173 -0.62 -18.02 9.62
CA LYS A 173 -1.69 -18.64 8.83
C LYS A 173 -1.54 -18.34 7.34
N GLY A 174 -2.00 -19.29 6.52
CA GLY A 174 -2.14 -19.05 5.08
C GLY A 174 -3.36 -18.21 4.73
N SER A 175 -3.40 -17.67 3.49
CA SER A 175 -4.48 -16.80 3.02
C SER A 175 -5.86 -17.45 3.18
N ARG A 176 -6.02 -18.71 2.79
CA ARG A 176 -7.27 -19.46 2.90
C ARG A 176 -7.73 -19.65 4.34
N GLU A 177 -6.82 -19.97 5.25
CA GLU A 177 -7.15 -20.12 6.68
C GLU A 177 -7.65 -18.79 7.28
N LEU A 178 -7.09 -17.66 6.82
CA LEU A 178 -7.55 -16.33 7.23
C LEU A 178 -8.94 -16.00 6.66
N VAL A 179 -9.20 -16.38 5.40
CA VAL A 179 -10.55 -16.23 4.80
C VAL A 179 -11.56 -17.03 5.61
N ASP A 180 -11.29 -18.31 5.90
CA ASP A 180 -12.18 -19.17 6.67
C ASP A 180 -12.41 -18.63 8.09
N LEU A 181 -11.36 -18.07 8.73
CA LEU A 181 -11.44 -17.53 10.08
C LEU A 181 -12.26 -16.23 10.16
N LEU A 182 -12.13 -15.35 9.15
CA LEU A 182 -12.74 -14.02 9.15
C LEU A 182 -14.11 -13.98 8.50
N ASN A 183 -14.50 -15.05 7.78
CA ASN A 183 -15.78 -15.13 7.14
C ASN A 183 -16.92 -15.01 8.15
N GLY A 184 -17.84 -14.06 7.92
CA GLY A 184 -18.94 -13.72 8.82
C GLY A 184 -18.58 -12.74 9.96
N TYR A 185 -17.32 -12.33 10.09
CA TYR A 185 -16.88 -11.31 11.06
C TYR A 185 -16.54 -9.96 10.42
N VAL A 186 -16.34 -9.93 9.10
CA VAL A 186 -16.04 -8.74 8.32
C VAL A 186 -17.03 -8.60 7.17
N GLU A 187 -17.10 -7.41 6.55
CA GLU A 187 -18.04 -7.18 5.44
C GLU A 187 -17.67 -8.04 4.21
N GLU A 188 -16.39 -8.09 3.88
CA GLU A 188 -15.88 -8.88 2.77
C GLU A 188 -14.50 -9.44 3.11
N VAL A 189 -14.30 -10.72 2.82
CA VAL A 189 -12.98 -11.36 2.87
C VAL A 189 -12.87 -12.38 1.74
N CYS A 190 -11.78 -12.33 0.99
CA CYS A 190 -11.52 -13.28 -0.10
C CYS A 190 -10.03 -13.50 -0.32
N GLU A 191 -9.71 -14.65 -0.91
CA GLU A 191 -8.39 -14.85 -1.52
C GLU A 191 -8.28 -13.91 -2.73
N PHE A 192 -7.22 -13.12 -2.78
CA PHE A 192 -6.95 -12.19 -3.86
C PHE A 192 -5.47 -12.22 -4.21
N GLU A 193 -5.14 -12.35 -5.51
CA GLU A 193 -3.78 -12.63 -5.97
C GLU A 193 -3.18 -13.81 -5.15
N GLU A 194 -2.04 -13.67 -4.54
CA GLU A 194 -1.46 -14.70 -3.65
C GLU A 194 -1.69 -14.40 -2.15
N GLY A 195 -2.69 -13.56 -1.83
CA GLY A 195 -2.92 -13.07 -0.48
C GLY A 195 -4.38 -13.06 -0.06
N VAL A 196 -4.70 -12.19 0.88
CA VAL A 196 -6.05 -11.97 1.40
C VAL A 196 -6.45 -10.50 1.32
N LEU A 197 -7.62 -10.25 0.76
CA LEU A 197 -8.30 -8.95 0.78
C LEU A 197 -9.36 -8.97 1.87
N ILE A 198 -9.38 -7.95 2.72
CA ILE A 198 -10.28 -7.82 3.86
C ILE A 198 -10.91 -6.43 3.83
N VAL A 199 -12.24 -6.34 3.92
CA VAL A 199 -12.99 -5.10 4.06
C VAL A 199 -13.82 -5.18 5.33
N ILE A 200 -13.68 -4.18 6.21
CA ILE A 200 -14.38 -4.13 7.50
C ILE A 200 -15.60 -3.21 7.45
N SER A 201 -15.66 -2.25 6.53
CA SER A 201 -16.62 -1.14 6.41
C SER A 201 -16.28 0.10 7.23
#